data_2f59271dc11928fc8f3cdea23e1632b6
#
_entry.id   2f59271dc11928fc8f3cdea23e1632b6
#
_cell.length_a   1.000
_cell.length_b   1.000
_cell.length_c   1.000
_cell.angle_alpha   90.00
_cell.angle_beta   90.00
_cell.angle_gamma   90.00
#
_symmetry.space_group_name_H-M   'P 1'
#
loop_
_entity.id
_entity.type
_entity.pdbx_description
1 polymer ?
#
loop_
_entity_poly.entity_id
_entity_poly.type
_entity_poly.pdbx_seq_one_letter_code
_entity_poly.pdbx_strand_id
1 'polypeptide(L)'
;MEIKEKLAKIVGAKYVIDSPDGLKAYAQDYSLAPPMMPSYAVQPQSSQEISQIIRLADEYRLPVVPSSSGVHFYGASIPSQGGIVLDLRRMNRILEVNELDRIIRLESGVTWQQAQAEVNKHEGVIISPLFVHPLRSVVTDYLEREVPTSPVYEYAEPLMSMEVVWPNGDIFRTGSASVPGYPDSPSKGANPQGPGLDFFRLLQGAQGTMGIVTWAAVKYEYLSPLNKVFFMPFKRLEDAIEPIYKIQRAVIGNESFLINSFDLATILAEKWPEDFAKLRETLPPWTLILVISSSRGRPEEKIQYQEEALMELNSKFLKIDMLTSLPGVPGLEKRLPSMLRRDRKSVV
;
A
#
# COMPACT_ATOMS: atom_id res chain seq x y z
N MET A 1 31.98 0.71 -26.51
CA MET A 1 30.52 0.86 -26.65
C MET A 1 30.03 1.64 -25.43
N GLU A 2 29.35 2.73 -25.68
CA GLU A 2 28.86 3.61 -24.61
C GLU A 2 27.80 2.88 -23.76
N ILE A 3 27.72 3.16 -22.45
CA ILE A 3 26.78 2.51 -21.51
C ILE A 3 25.33 2.62 -22.03
N LYS A 4 24.96 3.78 -22.55
CA LYS A 4 23.66 4.02 -23.19
C LYS A 4 23.32 2.99 -24.27
N GLU A 5 24.27 2.68 -25.14
CA GLU A 5 24.06 1.69 -26.21
C GLU A 5 23.86 0.27 -25.65
N LYS A 6 24.58 -0.09 -24.58
CA LYS A 6 24.39 -1.38 -23.89
C LYS A 6 23.01 -1.46 -23.24
N LEU A 7 22.58 -0.40 -22.54
CA LEU A 7 21.24 -0.32 -21.95
C LEU A 7 20.16 -0.37 -23.04
N ALA A 8 20.36 0.33 -24.15
CA ALA A 8 19.41 0.32 -25.28
C ALA A 8 19.29 -1.05 -25.95
N LYS A 9 20.33 -1.88 -25.93
CA LYS A 9 20.26 -3.26 -26.41
C LYS A 9 19.42 -4.16 -25.49
N ILE A 10 19.36 -3.86 -24.20
CA ILE A 10 18.57 -4.64 -23.23
C ILE A 10 17.09 -4.28 -23.34
N VAL A 11 16.72 -2.99 -23.22
CA VAL A 11 15.32 -2.57 -23.08
C VAL A 11 14.74 -1.93 -24.35
N GLY A 12 15.59 -1.61 -25.35
CA GLY A 12 15.24 -0.79 -26.50
C GLY A 12 15.54 0.69 -26.29
N ALA A 13 16.01 1.37 -27.35
CA ALA A 13 16.50 2.75 -27.25
C ALA A 13 15.47 3.77 -26.69
N LYS A 14 14.18 3.58 -27.00
CA LYS A 14 13.09 4.44 -26.53
C LYS A 14 12.83 4.38 -25.02
N TYR A 15 13.37 3.37 -24.36
CA TYR A 15 13.19 3.12 -22.93
C TYR A 15 14.44 3.43 -22.09
N VAL A 16 15.42 4.08 -22.72
CA VAL A 16 16.60 4.67 -22.05
C VAL A 16 16.52 6.18 -22.16
N ILE A 17 16.32 6.83 -21.04
CA ILE A 17 16.19 8.29 -20.93
C ILE A 17 17.50 8.83 -20.39
N ASP A 18 18.11 9.76 -21.12
CA ASP A 18 19.38 10.43 -20.77
C ASP A 18 19.34 11.94 -21.04
N SER A 19 18.23 12.45 -21.61
CA SER A 19 18.09 13.88 -21.81
C SER A 19 17.86 14.60 -20.47
N PRO A 20 18.49 15.77 -20.24
CA PRO A 20 18.32 16.51 -18.98
C PRO A 20 16.85 16.78 -18.62
N ASP A 21 16.01 17.11 -19.59
CA ASP A 21 14.59 17.36 -19.36
C ASP A 21 13.83 16.09 -18.99
N GLY A 22 14.12 14.97 -19.63
CA GLY A 22 13.52 13.68 -19.31
C GLY A 22 13.91 13.16 -17.92
N LEU A 23 15.13 13.43 -17.49
CA LEU A 23 15.66 13.00 -16.19
C LEU A 23 15.13 13.82 -15.02
N LYS A 24 14.65 15.05 -15.24
CA LYS A 24 14.06 15.88 -14.16
C LYS A 24 12.95 15.17 -13.40
N ALA A 25 12.12 14.37 -14.08
CA ALA A 25 11.03 13.63 -13.47
C ALA A 25 11.49 12.53 -12.49
N TYR A 26 12.76 12.15 -12.55
CA TYR A 26 13.37 11.11 -11.69
C TYR A 26 14.33 11.70 -10.64
N ALA A 27 14.51 13.02 -10.64
CA ALA A 27 15.43 13.69 -9.74
C ALA A 27 14.83 13.96 -8.35
N GLN A 28 13.53 13.87 -8.21
CA GLN A 28 12.81 14.19 -6.97
C GLN A 28 11.57 13.30 -6.83
N ASP A 29 11.08 13.17 -5.61
CA ASP A 29 9.80 12.59 -5.28
C ASP A 29 8.96 13.59 -4.44
N TYR A 30 7.91 13.13 -3.79
CA TYR A 30 7.05 13.98 -2.92
C TYR A 30 7.60 14.15 -1.51
N SER A 31 8.83 13.71 -1.23
CA SER A 31 9.50 13.92 0.07
C SER A 31 10.15 15.29 0.17
N LEU A 32 10.70 15.58 1.35
CA LEU A 32 11.54 16.77 1.59
C LEU A 32 13.02 16.53 1.28
N ALA A 33 13.38 15.36 0.73
CA ALA A 33 14.76 15.06 0.36
C ALA A 33 15.22 15.95 -0.80
N PRO A 34 16.49 16.41 -0.80
CA PRO A 34 17.00 17.25 -1.87
C PRO A 34 17.01 16.50 -3.20
N PRO A 35 16.63 17.18 -4.31
CA PRO A 35 16.63 16.56 -5.62
C PRO A 35 18.05 16.25 -6.10
N MET A 36 18.20 15.09 -6.79
CA MET A 36 19.46 14.72 -7.44
C MET A 36 19.21 14.02 -8.77
N MET A 37 19.94 14.44 -9.80
CA MET A 37 19.79 13.93 -11.15
C MET A 37 20.45 12.56 -11.32
N PRO A 38 19.75 11.55 -11.86
CA PRO A 38 20.38 10.32 -12.31
C PRO A 38 21.20 10.55 -13.60
N SER A 39 22.08 9.60 -13.92
CA SER A 39 22.75 9.56 -15.22
C SER A 39 21.86 9.00 -16.32
N TYR A 40 21.02 8.04 -15.94
CA TYR A 40 20.04 7.38 -16.83
C TYR A 40 18.77 7.03 -16.06
N ALA A 41 17.63 7.08 -16.75
CA ALA A 41 16.44 6.37 -16.31
C ALA A 41 16.11 5.27 -17.34
N VAL A 42 15.90 4.04 -16.86
CA VAL A 42 15.73 2.86 -17.71
C VAL A 42 14.43 2.16 -17.34
N GLN A 43 13.64 1.81 -18.36
CA GLN A 43 12.32 1.24 -18.19
C GLN A 43 12.26 -0.25 -18.64
N PRO A 44 12.59 -1.21 -17.78
CA PRO A 44 12.48 -2.62 -18.10
C PRO A 44 11.03 -3.10 -18.11
N GLN A 45 10.78 -4.27 -18.75
CA GLN A 45 9.49 -4.93 -18.78
C GLN A 45 9.52 -6.38 -18.26
N SER A 46 10.68 -6.86 -17.84
CA SER A 46 10.87 -8.23 -17.35
C SER A 46 11.99 -8.35 -16.33
N SER A 47 11.93 -9.40 -15.50
CA SER A 47 12.99 -9.75 -14.55
C SER A 47 14.32 -10.01 -15.25
N GLN A 48 14.29 -10.56 -16.48
CA GLN A 48 15.48 -10.84 -17.28
C GLN A 48 16.16 -9.55 -17.72
N GLU A 49 15.39 -8.54 -18.15
CA GLU A 49 15.95 -7.23 -18.49
C GLU A 49 16.57 -6.57 -17.24
N ILE A 50 15.90 -6.65 -16.09
CA ILE A 50 16.45 -6.13 -14.81
C ILE A 50 17.74 -6.84 -14.47
N SER A 51 17.79 -8.17 -14.54
CA SER A 51 19.00 -8.98 -14.31
C SER A 51 20.17 -8.51 -15.17
N GLN A 52 19.95 -8.26 -16.46
CA GLN A 52 20.97 -7.78 -17.39
C GLN A 52 21.41 -6.34 -17.04
N ILE A 53 20.48 -5.47 -16.65
CA ILE A 53 20.79 -4.09 -16.24
C ILE A 53 21.63 -4.10 -14.95
N ILE A 54 21.26 -4.90 -13.96
CA ILE A 54 22.02 -5.02 -12.69
C ILE A 54 23.44 -5.49 -12.95
N ARG A 55 23.62 -6.55 -13.75
CA ARG A 55 24.97 -7.05 -14.11
C ARG A 55 25.80 -6.01 -14.87
N LEU A 56 25.16 -5.27 -15.76
CA LEU A 56 25.80 -4.16 -16.46
C LEU A 56 26.19 -3.02 -15.51
N ALA A 57 25.30 -2.67 -14.58
CA ALA A 57 25.55 -1.64 -13.58
C ALA A 57 26.70 -2.03 -12.64
N ASP A 58 26.81 -3.29 -12.25
CA ASP A 58 27.90 -3.82 -11.44
C ASP A 58 29.23 -3.74 -12.20
N GLU A 59 29.27 -4.17 -13.48
CA GLU A 59 30.46 -4.06 -14.35
C GLU A 59 31.02 -2.62 -14.41
N TYR A 60 30.11 -1.62 -14.46
CA TYR A 60 30.48 -0.20 -14.55
C TYR A 60 30.46 0.54 -13.20
N ARG A 61 30.19 -0.16 -12.10
CA ARG A 61 30.05 0.40 -10.74
C ARG A 61 29.06 1.56 -10.67
N LEU A 62 27.93 1.42 -11.35
CA LEU A 62 26.86 2.40 -11.37
C LEU A 62 25.84 2.06 -10.28
N PRO A 63 25.48 3.00 -9.40
CA PRO A 63 24.36 2.84 -8.48
C PRO A 63 23.05 2.61 -9.25
N VAL A 64 22.18 1.75 -8.70
CA VAL A 64 20.85 1.50 -9.25
C VAL A 64 19.82 1.79 -8.19
N VAL A 65 18.82 2.62 -8.50
CA VAL A 65 17.75 3.01 -7.62
C VAL A 65 16.40 2.60 -8.24
N PRO A 66 15.62 1.71 -7.62
CA PRO A 66 14.33 1.33 -8.15
C PRO A 66 13.27 2.41 -7.91
N SER A 67 12.38 2.58 -8.90
CA SER A 67 11.19 3.40 -8.82
C SER A 67 10.01 2.62 -9.41
N SER A 68 9.03 2.26 -8.60
CA SER A 68 7.95 1.35 -9.01
C SER A 68 6.83 2.06 -9.79
N SER A 69 6.17 3.06 -9.19
CA SER A 69 5.03 3.76 -9.79
C SER A 69 5.30 5.22 -10.11
N GLY A 70 6.44 5.76 -9.66
CA GLY A 70 6.77 7.20 -9.75
C GLY A 70 6.09 8.06 -8.68
N VAL A 71 5.32 7.45 -7.77
CA VAL A 71 4.71 8.14 -6.62
C VAL A 71 5.35 7.62 -5.34
N HIS A 72 6.30 8.37 -4.79
CA HIS A 72 7.09 8.03 -3.61
C HIS A 72 7.15 9.23 -2.66
N PHE A 73 7.25 8.98 -1.34
CA PHE A 73 7.15 10.02 -0.31
C PHE A 73 8.33 10.05 0.67
N TYR A 74 9.31 9.15 0.55
CA TYR A 74 10.36 8.96 1.55
C TYR A 74 11.78 9.23 1.06
N GLY A 75 11.94 9.70 -0.18
CA GLY A 75 13.25 9.99 -0.76
C GLY A 75 14.00 8.75 -1.25
N ALA A 76 13.49 7.54 -1.03
CA ALA A 76 14.18 6.30 -1.39
C ALA A 76 14.31 6.09 -2.91
N SER A 77 13.50 6.77 -3.73
CA SER A 77 13.58 6.72 -5.19
C SER A 77 14.50 7.79 -5.79
N ILE A 78 15.08 8.67 -4.96
CA ILE A 78 16.00 9.72 -5.40
C ILE A 78 17.43 9.17 -5.44
N PRO A 79 18.15 9.29 -6.57
CA PRO A 79 19.49 8.70 -6.73
C PRO A 79 20.56 9.56 -6.03
N SER A 80 20.87 9.28 -4.76
CA SER A 80 21.81 10.06 -3.94
C SER A 80 23.25 10.11 -4.48
N GLN A 81 23.61 9.26 -5.44
CA GLN A 81 24.93 9.17 -6.06
C GLN A 81 24.86 9.17 -7.60
N GLY A 82 23.77 9.68 -8.17
CA GLY A 82 23.52 9.55 -9.61
C GLY A 82 23.24 8.11 -10.03
N GLY A 83 23.82 7.64 -11.14
CA GLY A 83 23.64 6.26 -11.62
C GLY A 83 22.34 6.06 -12.40
N ILE A 84 21.71 4.90 -12.25
CA ILE A 84 20.54 4.47 -13.02
C ILE A 84 19.30 4.47 -12.11
N VAL A 85 18.26 5.22 -12.49
CA VAL A 85 16.90 4.99 -11.94
C VAL A 85 16.23 3.90 -12.79
N LEU A 86 15.82 2.83 -12.12
CA LEU A 86 15.12 1.70 -12.73
C LEU A 86 13.61 1.92 -12.59
N ASP A 87 12.98 2.40 -13.65
CA ASP A 87 11.56 2.72 -13.67
C ASP A 87 10.72 1.50 -14.03
N LEU A 88 10.04 0.94 -13.04
CA LEU A 88 9.27 -0.31 -13.17
C LEU A 88 7.83 -0.10 -13.67
N ARG A 89 7.43 1.10 -14.07
CA ARG A 89 6.05 1.39 -14.52
C ARG A 89 5.59 0.57 -15.72
N ARG A 90 6.50 -0.01 -16.50
CA ARG A 90 6.15 -0.96 -17.58
C ARG A 90 5.82 -2.36 -17.06
N MET A 91 6.23 -2.68 -15.84
CA MET A 91 5.90 -3.94 -15.15
C MET A 91 4.63 -3.71 -14.33
N ASN A 92 3.50 -3.56 -15.00
CA ASN A 92 2.21 -3.17 -14.41
C ASN A 92 1.09 -4.18 -14.69
N ARG A 93 1.44 -5.43 -14.92
CA ARG A 93 0.47 -6.50 -15.17
C ARG A 93 -0.02 -7.12 -13.87
N ILE A 94 -1.32 -7.40 -13.82
CA ILE A 94 -1.90 -8.32 -12.85
C ILE A 94 -1.72 -9.72 -13.43
N LEU A 95 -0.90 -10.52 -12.79
CA LEU A 95 -0.47 -11.82 -13.30
C LEU A 95 -1.47 -12.93 -13.01
N GLU A 96 -2.16 -12.84 -11.87
CA GLU A 96 -3.12 -13.84 -11.42
C GLU A 96 -4.07 -13.25 -10.36
N VAL A 97 -5.33 -13.69 -10.38
CA VAL A 97 -6.26 -13.58 -9.25
C VAL A 97 -6.72 -14.98 -8.90
N ASN A 98 -6.43 -15.43 -7.69
CA ASN A 98 -6.83 -16.74 -7.18
C ASN A 98 -7.88 -16.55 -6.08
N GLU A 99 -9.14 -16.85 -6.40
CA GLU A 99 -10.25 -16.68 -5.47
C GLU A 99 -10.24 -17.71 -4.34
N LEU A 100 -9.71 -18.91 -4.59
CA LEU A 100 -9.67 -19.99 -3.61
C LEU A 100 -8.71 -19.63 -2.46
N ASP A 101 -7.52 -19.15 -2.81
CA ASP A 101 -6.48 -18.76 -1.86
C ASP A 101 -6.61 -17.29 -1.43
N ARG A 102 -7.48 -16.52 -2.10
CA ARG A 102 -7.67 -15.08 -1.92
C ARG A 102 -6.36 -14.30 -2.07
N ILE A 103 -5.69 -14.55 -3.16
CA ILE A 103 -4.47 -13.83 -3.52
C ILE A 103 -4.59 -13.16 -4.89
N ILE A 104 -3.89 -12.04 -5.02
CA ILE A 104 -3.62 -11.39 -6.29
C ILE A 104 -2.11 -11.29 -6.47
N ARG A 105 -1.60 -11.70 -7.64
CA ARG A 105 -0.19 -11.59 -7.97
C ARG A 105 0.03 -10.43 -8.92
N LEU A 106 0.86 -9.49 -8.49
CA LEU A 106 1.05 -8.17 -9.07
C LEU A 106 2.50 -7.93 -9.43
N GLU A 107 2.76 -7.38 -10.60
CA GLU A 107 4.06 -6.75 -10.89
C GLU A 107 4.23 -5.46 -10.07
N SER A 108 5.48 -5.07 -9.81
CA SER A 108 5.82 -3.97 -8.90
C SER A 108 5.34 -2.58 -9.36
N GLY A 109 5.04 -2.40 -10.64
CA GLY A 109 4.44 -1.16 -11.16
C GLY A 109 2.92 -1.08 -11.05
N VAL A 110 2.24 -2.14 -10.57
CA VAL A 110 0.77 -2.13 -10.41
C VAL A 110 0.37 -1.19 -9.28
N THR A 111 -0.55 -0.28 -9.58
CA THR A 111 -1.03 0.72 -8.64
C THR A 111 -2.21 0.22 -7.79
N TRP A 112 -2.46 0.88 -6.66
CA TRP A 112 -3.63 0.60 -5.82
C TRP A 112 -4.93 0.67 -6.59
N GLN A 113 -5.08 1.69 -7.45
CA GLN A 113 -6.28 1.84 -8.28
C GLN A 113 -6.50 0.64 -9.20
N GLN A 114 -5.44 0.16 -9.86
CA GLN A 114 -5.52 -1.00 -10.74
C GLN A 114 -5.83 -2.29 -9.98
N ALA A 115 -5.09 -2.55 -8.91
CA ALA A 115 -5.24 -3.76 -8.11
C ALA A 115 -6.62 -3.84 -7.44
N GLN A 116 -7.07 -2.74 -6.82
CA GLN A 116 -8.38 -2.70 -6.17
C GLN A 116 -9.53 -2.84 -7.17
N ALA A 117 -9.42 -2.20 -8.35
CA ALA A 117 -10.43 -2.36 -9.41
C ALA A 117 -10.53 -3.82 -9.89
N GLU A 118 -9.42 -4.56 -9.90
CA GLU A 118 -9.43 -5.96 -10.27
C GLU A 118 -10.08 -6.84 -9.19
N VAL A 119 -9.62 -6.75 -7.93
CA VAL A 119 -10.20 -7.59 -6.86
C VAL A 119 -11.67 -7.27 -6.57
N ASN A 120 -12.12 -6.04 -6.85
CA ASN A 120 -13.54 -5.69 -6.74
C ASN A 120 -14.44 -6.51 -7.68
N LYS A 121 -13.93 -6.99 -8.81
CA LYS A 121 -14.67 -7.89 -9.70
C LYS A 121 -14.96 -9.24 -9.04
N HIS A 122 -14.12 -9.62 -8.08
CA HIS A 122 -14.18 -10.85 -7.29
C HIS A 122 -14.73 -10.60 -5.87
N GLU A 123 -15.45 -9.47 -5.69
CA GLU A 123 -16.00 -9.05 -4.39
C GLU A 123 -14.94 -8.97 -3.28
N GLY A 124 -13.70 -8.65 -3.68
CA GLY A 124 -12.53 -8.58 -2.81
C GLY A 124 -12.14 -7.15 -2.45
N VAL A 125 -11.33 -7.04 -1.41
CA VAL A 125 -10.65 -5.81 -0.98
C VAL A 125 -9.22 -6.13 -0.55
N ILE A 126 -8.27 -5.35 -1.03
CA ILE A 126 -6.89 -5.40 -0.54
C ILE A 126 -6.79 -4.45 0.66
N ILE A 127 -6.26 -4.93 1.78
CA ILE A 127 -6.08 -4.11 2.99
C ILE A 127 -5.06 -3.02 2.69
N SER A 128 -5.49 -1.77 2.63
CA SER A 128 -4.64 -0.64 2.26
C SER A 128 -4.20 0.18 3.47
N PRO A 129 -3.08 0.91 3.37
CA PRO A 129 -2.79 2.01 4.26
C PRO A 129 -3.89 3.08 4.25
N LEU A 130 -3.95 3.87 5.32
CA LEU A 130 -4.93 4.95 5.43
C LEU A 130 -4.73 5.98 4.31
N PHE A 131 -5.78 6.24 3.54
CA PHE A 131 -5.80 7.23 2.45
C PHE A 131 -4.63 7.12 1.46
N VAL A 132 -4.19 5.89 1.18
CA VAL A 132 -3.10 5.66 0.23
C VAL A 132 -3.37 6.32 -1.13
N HIS A 133 -2.34 6.90 -1.74
CA HIS A 133 -2.48 7.54 -3.04
C HIS A 133 -2.80 6.49 -4.13
N PRO A 134 -3.82 6.69 -4.98
CA PRO A 134 -4.29 5.70 -5.95
C PRO A 134 -3.24 5.22 -6.95
N LEU A 135 -2.25 6.06 -7.26
CA LEU A 135 -1.18 5.75 -8.20
C LEU A 135 0.08 5.19 -7.53
N ARG A 136 0.11 4.99 -6.21
CA ARG A 136 1.22 4.28 -5.55
C ARG A 136 1.17 2.80 -5.88
N SER A 137 2.34 2.17 -5.87
CA SER A 137 2.47 0.73 -6.05
C SER A 137 2.03 -0.03 -4.81
N VAL A 138 1.16 -1.03 -4.98
CA VAL A 138 0.74 -1.93 -3.90
C VAL A 138 1.94 -2.68 -3.31
N VAL A 139 2.81 -3.21 -4.17
CA VAL A 139 3.97 -3.99 -3.75
C VAL A 139 4.94 -3.13 -2.93
N THR A 140 5.18 -1.88 -3.37
CA THR A 140 6.08 -0.97 -2.66
C THR A 140 5.56 -0.61 -1.28
N ASP A 141 4.26 -0.29 -1.13
CA ASP A 141 3.69 0.08 0.17
C ASP A 141 3.83 -1.06 1.19
N TYR A 142 3.60 -2.30 0.77
CA TYR A 142 3.80 -3.44 1.65
C TYR A 142 5.27 -3.75 1.94
N LEU A 143 6.17 -3.53 0.97
CA LEU A 143 7.62 -3.67 1.19
C LEU A 143 8.14 -2.61 2.16
N GLU A 144 7.62 -1.39 2.10
CA GLU A 144 7.96 -0.31 3.03
C GLU A 144 7.24 -0.41 4.38
N ARG A 145 6.38 -1.43 4.55
CA ARG A 145 5.62 -1.70 5.78
C ARG A 145 4.71 -0.53 6.20
N GLU A 146 4.07 0.09 5.22
CA GLU A 146 3.04 1.09 5.48
C GLU A 146 1.95 0.52 6.39
N VAL A 147 1.59 1.28 7.42
CA VAL A 147 0.68 0.83 8.46
C VAL A 147 -0.77 0.88 7.95
N PRO A 148 -1.47 -0.25 7.86
CA PRO A 148 -2.89 -0.26 7.55
C PRO A 148 -3.73 0.14 8.77
N THR A 149 -4.99 0.44 8.51
CA THR A 149 -5.96 0.82 9.55
C THR A 149 -6.51 -0.35 10.35
N SER A 150 -6.20 -1.58 9.97
CA SER A 150 -6.71 -2.79 10.64
C SER A 150 -5.96 -3.06 11.95
N PRO A 151 -6.67 -3.18 13.10
CA PRO A 151 -6.03 -3.47 14.39
C PRO A 151 -5.45 -4.89 14.50
N VAL A 152 -5.78 -5.81 13.60
CA VAL A 152 -5.32 -7.21 13.60
C VAL A 152 -4.16 -7.43 12.61
N TYR A 153 -3.56 -6.38 12.16
CA TYR A 153 -2.60 -6.39 11.06
C TYR A 153 -1.35 -7.24 11.29
N GLU A 154 -0.78 -7.26 12.47
CA GLU A 154 0.51 -7.92 12.73
C GLU A 154 0.53 -9.42 12.42
N TYR A 155 -0.67 -10.06 12.38
CA TYR A 155 -0.83 -11.46 12.00
C TYR A 155 -1.32 -11.66 10.57
N ALA A 156 -1.67 -10.60 9.88
CA ALA A 156 -2.25 -10.60 8.56
C ALA A 156 -1.32 -9.96 7.53
N GLU A 157 -0.02 -10.24 7.58
CA GLU A 157 0.91 -9.73 6.56
C GLU A 157 0.36 -10.05 5.17
N PRO A 158 0.03 -9.00 4.36
CA PRO A 158 -0.60 -9.23 3.06
C PRO A 158 0.37 -9.78 2.03
N LEU A 159 1.69 -9.53 2.18
CA LEU A 159 2.70 -10.07 1.29
C LEU A 159 2.86 -11.58 1.51
N MET A 160 2.77 -12.31 0.42
CA MET A 160 2.97 -13.74 0.40
C MET A 160 4.35 -14.05 -0.20
N SER A 161 4.42 -14.67 -1.35
CA SER A 161 5.69 -14.88 -2.04
C SER A 161 5.96 -13.78 -3.06
N MET A 162 7.21 -13.64 -3.46
CA MET A 162 7.65 -12.65 -4.43
C MET A 162 8.84 -13.14 -5.25
N GLU A 163 9.10 -12.46 -6.34
CA GLU A 163 10.32 -12.61 -7.14
C GLU A 163 11.19 -11.37 -6.97
N VAL A 164 12.47 -11.59 -6.79
CA VAL A 164 13.49 -10.55 -6.61
C VAL A 164 14.67 -10.81 -7.52
N VAL A 165 15.23 -9.74 -8.09
CA VAL A 165 16.53 -9.74 -8.73
C VAL A 165 17.55 -9.26 -7.71
N TRP A 166 18.48 -10.12 -7.32
CA TRP A 166 19.54 -9.79 -6.37
C TRP A 166 20.60 -8.85 -6.96
N PRO A 167 21.46 -8.23 -6.13
CA PRO A 167 22.51 -7.33 -6.60
C PRO A 167 23.51 -7.94 -7.58
N ASN A 168 23.66 -9.26 -7.61
CA ASN A 168 24.49 -9.99 -8.59
C ASN A 168 23.74 -10.30 -9.90
N GLY A 169 22.49 -9.87 -10.01
CA GLY A 169 21.63 -10.11 -11.17
C GLY A 169 20.92 -11.48 -11.18
N ASP A 170 21.05 -12.30 -10.13
CA ASP A 170 20.34 -13.57 -10.06
C ASP A 170 18.88 -13.36 -9.71
N ILE A 171 17.99 -14.11 -10.35
CA ILE A 171 16.56 -14.10 -10.09
C ILE A 171 16.25 -15.16 -9.04
N PHE A 172 15.61 -14.73 -7.98
CA PHE A 172 15.24 -15.59 -6.86
C PHE A 172 13.74 -15.44 -6.53
N ARG A 173 13.12 -16.50 -6.07
CA ARG A 173 11.72 -16.49 -5.62
C ARG A 173 11.62 -16.93 -4.19
N THR A 174 10.77 -16.26 -3.41
CA THR A 174 10.56 -16.58 -2.00
C THR A 174 9.34 -17.48 -1.82
N GLY A 175 9.20 -18.04 -0.64
CA GLY A 175 8.04 -18.82 -0.24
C GLY A 175 7.77 -20.01 -1.14
N SER A 176 6.51 -20.33 -1.35
CA SER A 176 6.11 -21.46 -2.20
C SER A 176 6.48 -21.28 -3.69
N ALA A 177 6.76 -20.06 -4.13
CA ALA A 177 7.23 -19.80 -5.49
C ALA A 177 8.68 -20.26 -5.74
N SER A 178 9.44 -20.61 -4.69
CA SER A 178 10.79 -21.17 -4.78
C SER A 178 10.80 -22.67 -5.09
N VAL A 179 9.64 -23.33 -5.04
CA VAL A 179 9.53 -24.79 -5.28
C VAL A 179 9.81 -25.11 -6.75
N PRO A 180 10.55 -26.18 -7.04
CA PRO A 180 10.76 -26.65 -8.41
C PRO A 180 9.41 -26.86 -9.16
N GLY A 181 9.39 -26.47 -10.42
CA GLY A 181 8.17 -26.55 -11.26
C GLY A 181 7.28 -25.29 -11.23
N TYR A 182 7.63 -24.27 -10.45
CA TYR A 182 6.97 -22.97 -10.57
C TYR A 182 7.21 -22.39 -12.00
N PRO A 183 6.19 -21.78 -12.69
CA PRO A 183 4.88 -21.40 -12.19
C PRO A 183 3.76 -22.44 -12.29
N ASP A 184 4.02 -23.64 -12.76
CA ASP A 184 3.00 -24.67 -13.02
C ASP A 184 2.59 -25.43 -11.75
N SER A 185 3.23 -25.14 -10.63
CA SER A 185 2.87 -25.69 -9.32
C SER A 185 1.48 -25.21 -8.87
N PRO A 186 0.64 -26.08 -8.28
CA PRO A 186 -0.67 -25.69 -7.73
C PRO A 186 -0.60 -24.60 -6.67
N SER A 187 0.51 -24.47 -5.96
CA SER A 187 0.67 -23.47 -4.88
C SER A 187 1.15 -22.10 -5.33
N LYS A 188 1.35 -21.84 -6.58
CA LYS A 188 1.69 -20.58 -7.30
C LYS A 188 1.92 -19.29 -6.47
N GLY A 189 2.60 -19.39 -5.34
CA GLY A 189 2.92 -18.23 -4.51
C GLY A 189 1.89 -17.88 -3.43
N ALA A 190 1.00 -18.82 -3.09
CA ALA A 190 -0.01 -18.61 -2.04
C ALA A 190 0.56 -18.55 -0.62
N ASN A 191 1.76 -19.07 -0.38
CA ASN A 191 2.36 -19.14 0.95
C ASN A 191 3.68 -18.34 1.01
N PRO A 192 3.87 -17.42 1.97
CA PRO A 192 5.13 -16.70 2.15
C PRO A 192 6.24 -17.63 2.66
N GLN A 193 5.89 -18.68 3.39
CA GLN A 193 6.84 -19.66 3.91
C GLN A 193 7.17 -20.68 2.83
N GLY A 194 8.46 -20.88 2.59
CA GLY A 194 8.98 -21.89 1.69
C GLY A 194 9.73 -22.97 2.46
N PRO A 195 10.36 -23.91 1.74
CA PRO A 195 11.25 -24.87 2.36
C PRO A 195 12.49 -24.14 2.90
N GLY A 196 12.53 -23.86 4.19
CA GLY A 196 13.65 -23.19 4.85
C GLY A 196 13.30 -21.80 5.37
N LEU A 197 14.17 -20.82 5.09
CA LEU A 197 14.05 -19.47 5.64
C LEU A 197 13.03 -18.61 4.92
N ASP A 198 12.39 -17.72 5.67
CA ASP A 198 11.42 -16.75 5.21
C ASP A 198 12.13 -15.50 4.65
N PHE A 199 12.65 -15.60 3.44
CA PHE A 199 13.48 -14.56 2.81
C PHE A 199 12.76 -13.28 2.47
N PHE A 200 11.42 -13.26 2.38
CA PHE A 200 10.72 -12.05 2.03
C PHE A 200 10.90 -10.95 3.09
N ARG A 201 11.11 -11.32 4.35
CA ARG A 201 11.36 -10.37 5.44
C ARG A 201 12.66 -9.58 5.30
N LEU A 202 13.64 -10.11 4.56
CA LEU A 202 14.87 -9.38 4.25
C LEU A 202 14.63 -8.21 3.27
N LEU A 203 13.56 -8.28 2.49
CA LEU A 203 13.20 -7.27 1.50
C LEU A 203 12.30 -6.18 2.06
N GLN A 204 11.56 -6.50 3.13
CA GLN A 204 10.71 -5.53 3.82
C GLN A 204 11.54 -4.48 4.57
N GLY A 205 11.30 -3.20 4.29
CA GLY A 205 12.05 -2.07 4.85
C GLY A 205 13.44 -1.89 4.25
N ALA A 206 13.83 -2.70 3.26
CA ALA A 206 15.15 -2.61 2.63
C ALA A 206 15.27 -1.45 1.63
N GLN A 207 14.19 -0.82 1.22
CA GLN A 207 14.19 0.35 0.32
C GLN A 207 15.02 0.15 -0.96
N GLY A 208 14.98 -1.07 -1.54
CA GLY A 208 15.72 -1.41 -2.75
C GLY A 208 17.19 -1.76 -2.56
N THR A 209 17.76 -1.68 -1.34
CA THR A 209 19.20 -1.96 -1.09
C THR A 209 19.54 -3.44 -1.16
N MET A 210 18.58 -4.33 -0.95
CA MET A 210 18.81 -5.78 -0.96
C MET A 210 18.51 -6.43 -2.32
N GLY A 211 17.75 -5.76 -3.19
CA GLY A 211 17.38 -6.29 -4.51
C GLY A 211 16.15 -5.59 -5.07
N ILE A 212 15.80 -5.94 -6.30
CA ILE A 212 14.68 -5.38 -7.03
C ILE A 212 13.53 -6.39 -7.07
N VAL A 213 12.45 -6.13 -6.33
CA VAL A 213 11.24 -6.97 -6.38
C VAL A 213 10.51 -6.71 -7.70
N THR A 214 10.25 -7.76 -8.45
CA THR A 214 9.63 -7.69 -9.79
C THR A 214 8.14 -7.94 -9.74
N TRP A 215 7.69 -8.86 -8.90
CA TRP A 215 6.30 -9.12 -8.58
C TRP A 215 6.15 -9.66 -7.16
N ALA A 216 4.95 -9.53 -6.62
CA ALA A 216 4.58 -10.15 -5.35
C ALA A 216 3.15 -10.72 -5.43
N ALA A 217 2.90 -11.77 -4.66
CA ALA A 217 1.57 -12.25 -4.34
C ALA A 217 1.09 -11.54 -3.07
N VAL A 218 -0.13 -11.00 -3.13
CA VAL A 218 -0.73 -10.19 -2.07
C VAL A 218 -2.08 -10.80 -1.68
N LYS A 219 -2.33 -10.94 -0.39
CA LYS A 219 -3.65 -11.33 0.12
C LYS A 219 -4.69 -10.26 -0.14
N TYR A 220 -5.92 -10.70 -0.42
CA TYR A 220 -7.10 -9.85 -0.33
C TYR A 220 -8.18 -10.52 0.52
N GLU A 221 -9.09 -9.71 1.07
CA GLU A 221 -10.21 -10.17 1.86
C GLU A 221 -11.51 -9.97 1.09
N TYR A 222 -12.58 -10.63 1.50
CA TYR A 222 -13.90 -10.37 0.93
C TYR A 222 -14.44 -9.04 1.42
N LEU A 223 -15.10 -8.30 0.52
CA LEU A 223 -15.84 -7.10 0.89
C LEU A 223 -16.88 -7.42 1.96
N SER A 224 -16.90 -6.61 2.99
CA SER A 224 -17.89 -6.70 4.04
C SER A 224 -19.28 -6.26 3.52
N PRO A 225 -20.35 -7.07 3.67
CA PRO A 225 -21.69 -6.67 3.24
C PRO A 225 -22.26 -5.52 4.07
N LEU A 226 -21.92 -5.42 5.36
CA LEU A 226 -22.39 -4.37 6.25
C LEU A 226 -21.25 -3.73 7.02
N ASN A 227 -21.31 -2.41 7.13
CA ASN A 227 -20.37 -1.61 7.90
C ASN A 227 -21.09 -0.60 8.77
N LYS A 228 -20.59 -0.40 9.99
CA LYS A 228 -21.06 0.64 10.91
C LYS A 228 -19.88 1.48 11.38
N VAL A 229 -20.03 2.79 11.32
CA VAL A 229 -18.96 3.75 11.66
C VAL A 229 -19.33 4.48 12.93
N PHE A 230 -18.37 4.61 13.83
CA PHE A 230 -18.46 5.40 15.05
C PHE A 230 -17.41 6.49 15.03
N PHE A 231 -17.79 7.69 15.44
CA PHE A 231 -16.92 8.86 15.60
C PHE A 231 -16.87 9.21 17.09
N MET A 232 -15.68 9.28 17.64
CA MET A 232 -15.44 9.61 19.05
C MET A 232 -14.62 10.89 19.10
N PRO A 233 -15.25 12.05 19.43
CA PRO A 233 -14.57 13.35 19.47
C PRO A 233 -13.76 13.52 20.73
N PHE A 234 -12.58 14.12 20.60
CA PHE A 234 -11.72 14.49 21.72
C PHE A 234 -11.20 15.92 21.57
N LYS A 235 -11.07 16.63 22.69
CA LYS A 235 -10.48 17.97 22.73
C LYS A 235 -8.95 17.93 22.71
N ARG A 236 -8.36 16.91 23.30
CA ARG A 236 -6.92 16.72 23.40
C ARG A 236 -6.53 15.33 22.93
N LEU A 237 -5.33 15.21 22.39
CA LEU A 237 -4.79 13.92 21.92
C LEU A 237 -4.69 12.89 23.07
N GLU A 238 -4.26 13.35 24.23
CA GLU A 238 -4.04 12.50 25.40
C GLU A 238 -5.32 11.81 25.88
N ASP A 239 -6.47 12.48 25.70
CA ASP A 239 -7.78 11.94 26.12
C ASP A 239 -8.23 10.75 25.24
N ALA A 240 -7.65 10.61 24.04
CA ALA A 240 -7.94 9.49 23.12
C ALA A 240 -7.11 8.23 23.40
N ILE A 241 -5.98 8.35 24.11
CA ILE A 241 -5.00 7.24 24.24
C ILE A 241 -5.62 6.06 24.97
N GLU A 242 -6.19 6.27 26.15
CA GLU A 242 -6.78 5.19 26.96
C GLU A 242 -7.97 4.51 26.25
N PRO A 243 -8.93 5.24 25.65
CA PRO A 243 -9.99 4.66 24.83
C PRO A 243 -9.47 3.79 23.69
N ILE A 244 -8.48 4.24 22.94
CA ILE A 244 -7.88 3.46 21.84
C ILE A 244 -7.33 2.13 22.37
N TYR A 245 -6.51 2.15 23.41
CA TYR A 245 -5.96 0.94 24.00
C TYR A 245 -7.03 -0.04 24.48
N LYS A 246 -8.09 0.45 25.11
CA LYS A 246 -9.17 -0.41 25.61
C LYS A 246 -9.96 -1.04 24.47
N ILE A 247 -10.27 -0.27 23.43
CA ILE A 247 -10.98 -0.77 22.24
C ILE A 247 -10.12 -1.82 21.52
N GLN A 248 -8.84 -1.56 21.30
CA GLN A 248 -7.92 -2.50 20.67
C GLN A 248 -7.75 -3.79 21.48
N ARG A 249 -7.60 -3.70 22.80
CA ARG A 249 -7.50 -4.89 23.66
C ARG A 249 -8.77 -5.73 23.69
N ALA A 250 -9.91 -5.10 23.48
CA ALA A 250 -11.19 -5.80 23.36
C ALA A 250 -11.42 -6.40 21.95
N VAL A 251 -10.51 -6.14 21.00
CA VAL A 251 -10.57 -6.57 19.60
C VAL A 251 -11.90 -6.17 18.95
N ILE A 252 -12.36 -4.94 19.24
CA ILE A 252 -13.57 -4.37 18.68
C ILE A 252 -13.23 -3.53 17.46
N GLY A 253 -13.95 -3.75 16.37
CA GLY A 253 -13.80 -3.05 15.10
C GLY A 253 -12.76 -3.69 14.17
N ASN A 254 -12.87 -3.35 12.90
CA ASN A 254 -12.03 -3.86 11.83
C ASN A 254 -11.02 -2.81 11.36
N GLU A 255 -11.38 -1.54 11.50
CA GLU A 255 -10.52 -0.41 11.16
C GLU A 255 -10.64 0.64 12.27
N SER A 256 -9.50 1.18 12.71
CA SER A 256 -9.43 2.16 13.77
C SER A 256 -8.28 3.13 13.52
N PHE A 257 -8.58 4.43 13.50
CA PHE A 257 -7.56 5.46 13.36
C PHE A 257 -7.99 6.78 14.01
N LEU A 258 -7.01 7.50 14.54
CA LEU A 258 -7.19 8.82 15.13
C LEU A 258 -6.72 9.88 14.12
N ILE A 259 -7.55 10.88 13.86
CA ILE A 259 -7.26 11.95 12.92
C ILE A 259 -7.55 13.31 13.53
N ASN A 260 -6.71 14.31 13.25
CA ASN A 260 -6.94 15.67 13.68
C ASN A 260 -7.88 16.43 12.70
N SER A 261 -8.42 17.56 13.16
CA SER A 261 -9.34 18.36 12.36
C SER A 261 -8.72 18.95 11.09
N PHE A 262 -7.40 19.19 11.08
CA PHE A 262 -6.71 19.73 9.90
C PHE A 262 -6.68 18.71 8.78
N ASP A 263 -6.19 17.51 9.07
CA ASP A 263 -6.08 16.45 8.08
C ASP A 263 -7.45 15.98 7.62
N LEU A 264 -8.41 15.86 8.55
CA LEU A 264 -9.77 15.49 8.21
C LEU A 264 -10.45 16.53 7.32
N ALA A 265 -10.29 17.82 7.62
CA ALA A 265 -10.80 18.90 6.78
C ALA A 265 -10.15 18.93 5.38
N THR A 266 -8.83 18.65 5.31
CA THR A 266 -8.09 18.56 4.04
C THR A 266 -8.64 17.45 3.16
N ILE A 267 -8.95 16.29 3.74
CA ILE A 267 -9.46 15.11 3.01
C ILE A 267 -10.90 15.33 2.53
N LEU A 268 -11.70 16.06 3.32
CA LEU A 268 -13.14 16.24 3.07
C LEU A 268 -13.49 17.49 2.25
N ALA A 269 -12.57 18.45 2.13
CA ALA A 269 -12.80 19.68 1.37
C ALA A 269 -12.93 19.40 -0.13
N GLU A 270 -14.08 19.72 -0.71
CA GLU A 270 -14.33 19.61 -2.16
C GLU A 270 -13.90 20.90 -2.88
N LYS A 271 -14.12 22.05 -2.23
CA LYS A 271 -13.72 23.37 -2.74
C LYS A 271 -12.70 23.99 -1.79
N TRP A 272 -11.50 24.13 -2.28
CA TRP A 272 -10.39 24.75 -1.55
C TRP A 272 -10.28 26.24 -1.89
N PRO A 273 -10.08 27.17 -0.94
CA PRO A 273 -9.92 26.96 0.54
C PRO A 273 -11.22 27.05 1.36
N GLU A 274 -12.38 27.34 0.75
CA GLU A 274 -13.62 27.71 1.43
C GLU A 274 -14.16 26.58 2.32
N ASP A 275 -14.28 25.37 1.77
CA ASP A 275 -14.78 24.20 2.51
C ASP A 275 -13.83 23.80 3.63
N PHE A 276 -12.52 23.91 3.39
CA PHE A 276 -11.50 23.59 4.39
C PHE A 276 -11.63 24.49 5.62
N ALA A 277 -11.74 25.81 5.44
CA ALA A 277 -11.87 26.77 6.55
C ALA A 277 -13.13 26.48 7.38
N LYS A 278 -14.27 26.28 6.71
CA LYS A 278 -15.54 25.95 7.36
C LYS A 278 -15.51 24.63 8.12
N LEU A 279 -14.93 23.59 7.53
CA LEU A 279 -14.79 22.27 8.17
C LEU A 279 -13.90 22.35 9.40
N ARG A 280 -12.80 23.10 9.35
CA ARG A 280 -11.91 23.27 10.50
C ARG A 280 -12.57 23.94 11.71
N GLU A 281 -13.54 24.81 11.49
CA GLU A 281 -14.27 25.46 12.59
C GLU A 281 -15.30 24.51 13.23
N THR A 282 -15.82 23.55 12.49
CA THR A 282 -16.90 22.66 12.95
C THR A 282 -16.43 21.30 13.44
N LEU A 283 -15.30 20.81 12.92
CA LEU A 283 -14.76 19.51 13.29
C LEU A 283 -14.12 19.51 14.69
N PRO A 284 -14.29 18.43 15.47
CA PRO A 284 -13.56 18.26 16.73
C PRO A 284 -12.04 18.30 16.51
N PRO A 285 -11.23 18.83 17.46
CA PRO A 285 -9.78 18.86 17.33
C PRO A 285 -9.17 17.49 16.98
N TRP A 286 -9.70 16.41 17.58
CA TRP A 286 -9.33 15.03 17.32
C TRP A 286 -10.57 14.17 17.21
N THR A 287 -10.56 13.23 16.29
CA THR A 287 -11.65 12.26 16.11
C THR A 287 -11.05 10.87 15.98
N LEU A 288 -11.40 9.97 16.90
CA LEU A 288 -11.16 8.54 16.69
C LEU A 288 -12.30 7.99 15.84
N ILE A 289 -11.94 7.39 14.73
CA ILE A 289 -12.88 6.74 13.81
C ILE A 289 -12.73 5.24 13.95
N LEU A 290 -13.82 4.55 14.22
CA LEU A 290 -13.89 3.11 14.35
C LEU A 290 -14.91 2.56 13.35
N VAL A 291 -14.49 1.60 12.53
CA VAL A 291 -15.36 0.90 11.59
C VAL A 291 -15.54 -0.53 12.05
N ILE A 292 -16.77 -0.90 12.30
CA ILE A 292 -17.18 -2.28 12.55
C ILE A 292 -17.67 -2.84 11.21
N SER A 293 -17.10 -3.97 10.79
CA SER A 293 -17.42 -4.62 9.53
C SER A 293 -17.89 -6.06 9.78
N SER A 294 -18.89 -6.49 9.04
CA SER A 294 -19.38 -7.86 9.13
C SER A 294 -18.62 -8.81 8.21
N SER A 295 -18.74 -10.11 8.46
CA SER A 295 -18.39 -11.14 7.47
C SER A 295 -19.65 -11.51 6.67
N ARG A 296 -19.48 -12.29 5.59
CA ARG A 296 -20.59 -12.74 4.75
C ARG A 296 -21.60 -13.65 5.47
N GLY A 297 -21.12 -14.40 6.49
CA GLY A 297 -22.02 -15.23 7.30
C GLY A 297 -22.63 -14.45 8.46
N ARG A 298 -23.95 -14.33 8.49
CA ARG A 298 -24.73 -13.63 9.55
C ARG A 298 -24.24 -12.19 9.79
N PRO A 299 -24.31 -11.32 8.78
CA PRO A 299 -23.72 -9.99 8.86
C PRO A 299 -24.35 -9.11 9.94
N GLU A 300 -25.68 -9.16 10.11
CA GLU A 300 -26.40 -8.37 11.10
C GLU A 300 -26.02 -8.77 12.53
N GLU A 301 -25.98 -10.06 12.82
CA GLU A 301 -25.62 -10.58 14.14
C GLU A 301 -24.21 -10.18 14.54
N LYS A 302 -23.26 -10.17 13.57
CA LYS A 302 -21.88 -9.76 13.84
C LYS A 302 -21.76 -8.27 14.14
N ILE A 303 -22.45 -7.42 13.40
CA ILE A 303 -22.48 -5.97 13.67
C ILE A 303 -23.08 -5.74 15.06
N GLN A 304 -24.21 -6.36 15.34
CA GLN A 304 -24.89 -6.22 16.63
C GLN A 304 -23.99 -6.65 17.80
N TYR A 305 -23.35 -7.81 17.70
CA TYR A 305 -22.45 -8.33 18.75
C TYR A 305 -21.30 -7.36 19.06
N GLN A 306 -20.63 -6.83 18.02
CA GLN A 306 -19.54 -5.89 18.23
C GLN A 306 -20.02 -4.52 18.73
N GLU A 307 -21.19 -4.09 18.29
CA GLU A 307 -21.80 -2.86 18.79
C GLU A 307 -22.16 -2.98 20.28
N GLU A 308 -22.81 -4.06 20.68
CA GLU A 308 -23.13 -4.34 22.09
C GLU A 308 -21.87 -4.38 22.95
N ALA A 309 -20.80 -5.05 22.48
CA ALA A 309 -19.51 -5.08 23.16
C ALA A 309 -18.90 -3.68 23.31
N LEU A 310 -18.98 -2.86 22.26
CA LEU A 310 -18.49 -1.47 22.30
C LEU A 310 -19.29 -0.61 23.27
N MET A 311 -20.62 -0.73 23.27
CA MET A 311 -21.51 0.00 24.20
C MET A 311 -21.29 -0.42 25.65
N GLU A 312 -21.09 -1.71 25.90
CA GLU A 312 -20.74 -2.23 27.21
C GLU A 312 -19.39 -1.69 27.70
N LEU A 313 -18.37 -1.74 26.83
CA LEU A 313 -17.05 -1.17 27.12
C LEU A 313 -17.15 0.31 27.46
N ASN A 314 -17.94 1.07 26.67
CA ASN A 314 -18.12 2.48 26.90
C ASN A 314 -18.82 2.77 28.22
N SER A 315 -19.90 2.08 28.51
CA SER A 315 -20.68 2.31 29.73
C SER A 315 -19.88 2.03 31.01
N LYS A 316 -19.03 0.99 30.98
CA LYS A 316 -18.26 0.55 32.13
C LYS A 316 -16.93 1.32 32.31
N PHE A 317 -16.25 1.65 31.23
CA PHE A 317 -14.86 2.05 31.29
C PHE A 317 -14.52 3.35 30.56
N LEU A 318 -15.05 3.60 29.33
CA LEU A 318 -14.62 4.73 28.54
C LEU A 318 -15.35 6.03 28.91
N LYS A 319 -16.68 5.95 29.00
CA LYS A 319 -17.58 7.09 29.32
C LYS A 319 -17.36 8.29 28.40
N ILE A 320 -17.19 8.03 27.10
CA ILE A 320 -16.94 9.02 26.06
C ILE A 320 -18.16 9.15 25.14
N ASP A 321 -18.22 10.28 24.43
CA ASP A 321 -19.24 10.47 23.39
C ASP A 321 -18.94 9.57 22.20
N MET A 322 -19.96 8.83 21.75
CA MET A 322 -19.90 8.02 20.54
C MET A 322 -21.01 8.43 19.59
N LEU A 323 -20.61 8.94 18.45
CA LEU A 323 -21.50 9.46 17.44
C LEU A 323 -21.55 8.50 16.24
N THR A 324 -22.72 8.32 15.66
CA THR A 324 -22.92 7.56 14.40
C THR A 324 -22.91 8.46 13.16
N SER A 325 -22.82 9.78 13.37
CA SER A 325 -22.62 10.78 12.31
C SER A 325 -21.75 11.90 12.83
N LEU A 326 -20.90 12.47 11.98
CA LEU A 326 -19.99 13.53 12.37
C LEU A 326 -20.65 14.91 12.15
N PRO A 327 -20.76 15.78 13.20
CA PRO A 327 -21.28 17.13 13.03
C PRO A 327 -20.52 17.90 11.94
N GLY A 328 -21.26 18.60 11.07
CA GLY A 328 -20.70 19.36 9.96
C GLY A 328 -20.39 18.55 8.69
N VAL A 329 -20.45 17.22 8.75
CA VAL A 329 -20.20 16.35 7.58
C VAL A 329 -21.26 15.25 7.48
N PRO A 330 -22.49 15.59 7.09
CA PRO A 330 -23.55 14.60 7.00
C PRO A 330 -23.26 13.56 5.92
N GLY A 331 -23.55 12.28 6.23
CA GLY A 331 -23.38 11.17 5.30
C GLY A 331 -21.94 10.63 5.21
N LEU A 332 -21.00 11.14 6.01
CA LEU A 332 -19.63 10.61 6.04
C LEU A 332 -19.63 9.14 6.48
N GLU A 333 -20.45 8.77 7.43
CA GLU A 333 -20.60 7.39 7.93
C GLU A 333 -20.95 6.39 6.82
N LYS A 334 -21.62 6.82 5.76
CA LYS A 334 -21.97 5.97 4.60
C LYS A 334 -20.86 5.92 3.56
N ARG A 335 -20.12 7.03 3.40
CA ARG A 335 -19.05 7.14 2.40
C ARG A 335 -17.72 6.58 2.88
N LEU A 336 -17.42 6.72 4.17
CA LEU A 336 -16.13 6.40 4.74
C LEU A 336 -15.67 4.95 4.47
N PRO A 337 -16.51 3.90 4.67
CA PRO A 337 -16.09 2.54 4.35
C PRO A 337 -15.63 2.35 2.90
N SER A 338 -16.34 2.99 1.96
CA SER A 338 -15.97 2.98 0.55
C SER A 338 -14.68 3.77 0.29
N MET A 339 -14.49 4.91 0.95
CA MET A 339 -13.27 5.71 0.85
C MET A 339 -12.05 4.94 1.34
N LEU A 340 -12.17 4.22 2.45
CA LEU A 340 -11.09 3.42 3.03
C LEU A 340 -10.74 2.20 2.18
N ARG A 341 -11.73 1.56 1.57
CA ARG A 341 -11.58 0.31 0.82
C ARG A 341 -11.51 0.51 -0.69
N ARG A 342 -11.70 1.73 -1.19
CA ARG A 342 -11.68 2.07 -2.61
C ARG A 342 -12.53 1.12 -3.46
N ASP A 343 -13.72 0.79 -2.96
CA ASP A 343 -14.68 0.03 -3.73
C ASP A 343 -15.19 0.83 -4.96
N ARG A 344 -15.96 0.17 -5.85
CA ARG A 344 -16.44 0.78 -7.10
C ARG A 344 -17.25 2.07 -6.91
N LYS A 345 -17.73 2.35 -5.71
CA LYS A 345 -18.55 3.54 -5.41
C LYS A 345 -17.72 4.74 -4.96
N SER A 346 -16.45 4.54 -4.63
CA SER A 346 -15.56 5.59 -4.14
C SER A 346 -14.72 6.25 -5.24
N VAL A 347 -14.85 5.81 -6.48
CA VAL A 347 -14.17 6.42 -7.64
C VAL A 347 -15.14 7.36 -8.32
N VAL A 348 -15.28 8.56 -7.78
CA VAL A 348 -15.84 9.74 -8.48
C VAL A 348 -14.86 10.87 -8.28
#